data_0af3b28b236e9e62d0589d00aaa33774
#
_entry.id   0af3b28b236e9e62d0589d00aaa33774
#
_cell.length_a   1.000
_cell.length_b   1.000
_cell.length_c   1.000
_cell.angle_alpha   90.00
_cell.angle_beta   90.00
_cell.angle_gamma   90.00
#
_symmetry.space_group_name_H-M   'P 1'
#
loop_
_entity.id
_entity.type
_entity.pdbx_description
1 polymer ?
#
loop_
_entity_poly.entity_id
_entity_poly.type
_entity_poly.pdbx_seq_one_letter_code
_entity_poly.pdbx_strand_id
1 'polypeptide(L)' 'MTKRILVTGAAGFIGSHIVDRFINEGWEVTGVDDMSAGDMNNINHNVKEFIISNFSHD' A
#
# COMPACT_ATOMS: atom_id res chain seq x y z
N MET A 1 -9.83 -19.10 4.18
CA MET A 1 -9.10 -18.58 3.01
C MET A 1 -8.59 -17.19 3.29
N THR A 2 -7.36 -16.92 2.90
CA THR A 2 -6.77 -15.60 3.10
C THR A 2 -7.28 -14.65 2.02
N LYS A 3 -7.77 -13.51 2.43
CA LYS A 3 -8.16 -12.45 1.50
C LYS A 3 -6.96 -11.59 1.17
N ARG A 4 -6.87 -11.19 -0.08
CA ARG A 4 -5.75 -10.41 -0.58
C ARG A 4 -6.25 -9.14 -1.25
N ILE A 5 -5.49 -8.07 -1.09
CA ILE A 5 -5.83 -6.81 -1.74
C ILE A 5 -4.54 -6.10 -2.17
N LEU A 6 -4.63 -5.39 -3.28
CA LEU A 6 -3.56 -4.54 -3.76
C LEU A 6 -4.02 -3.09 -3.63
N VAL A 7 -3.21 -2.27 -2.97
CA VAL A 7 -3.55 -0.87 -2.74
C VAL A 7 -2.54 0.00 -3.47
N THR A 8 -3.01 0.77 -4.46
CA THR A 8 -2.17 1.75 -5.14
C THR A 8 -2.14 3.04 -4.33
N GLY A 9 -1.07 3.79 -4.44
CA GLY A 9 -0.88 4.98 -3.62
C GLY A 9 -0.68 4.66 -2.15
N ALA A 10 -0.09 3.50 -1.86
CA ALA A 10 -0.03 2.95 -0.51
C ALA A 10 0.83 3.78 0.45
N ALA A 11 1.78 4.57 -0.08
CA ALA A 11 2.61 5.44 0.74
C ALA A 11 2.03 6.84 0.91
N GLY A 12 0.91 7.12 0.24
CA GLY A 12 0.22 8.40 0.39
C GLY A 12 -0.60 8.45 1.67
N PHE A 13 -1.13 9.62 1.99
CA PHE A 13 -1.85 9.79 3.24
C PHE A 13 -3.10 8.91 3.29
N ILE A 14 -3.93 8.98 2.24
CA ILE A 14 -5.18 8.20 2.22
C ILE A 14 -4.89 6.72 2.02
N GLY A 15 -3.98 6.40 1.06
CA GLY A 15 -3.65 5.01 0.77
C GLY A 15 -3.09 4.27 1.97
N SER A 16 -2.26 4.94 2.77
CA SER A 16 -1.68 4.32 3.95
C SER A 16 -2.76 3.97 4.99
N HIS A 17 -3.78 4.81 5.11
CA HIS A 17 -4.88 4.50 6.03
C HIS A 17 -5.71 3.32 5.54
N ILE A 18 -5.89 3.20 4.22
CA ILE A 18 -6.58 2.05 3.64
C ILE A 18 -5.80 0.77 3.91
N VAL A 19 -4.48 0.82 3.71
CA VAL A 19 -3.60 -0.31 4.00
C VAL A 19 -3.75 -0.74 5.45
N ASP A 20 -3.67 0.22 6.38
CA ASP A 20 -3.78 -0.06 7.81
C ASP A 20 -5.09 -0.78 8.13
N ARG A 21 -6.17 -0.32 7.52
CA ARG A 21 -7.48 -0.90 7.78
C ARG A 21 -7.55 -2.36 7.34
N PHE A 22 -7.09 -2.65 6.13
CA PHE A 22 -7.15 -4.01 5.62
C PHE A 22 -6.22 -4.95 6.37
N ILE A 23 -5.05 -4.48 6.76
CA ILE A 23 -4.14 -5.27 7.59
C ILE A 23 -4.82 -5.59 8.92
N ASN A 24 -5.46 -4.59 9.52
CA ASN A 24 -6.13 -4.77 10.81
C ASN A 24 -7.28 -5.75 10.71
N GLU A 25 -7.87 -5.91 9.53
CA GLU A 25 -8.96 -6.85 9.30
C GLU A 25 -8.46 -8.23 8.87
N GLY A 26 -7.16 -8.44 8.83
CA GLY A 26 -6.59 -9.75 8.55
C GLY A 26 -6.34 -10.04 7.07
N TRP A 27 -6.40 -9.04 6.20
CA TRP A 27 -6.11 -9.22 4.79
C TRP A 27 -4.61 -9.24 4.53
N GLU A 28 -4.19 -9.97 3.51
CA GLU A 28 -2.84 -9.84 2.97
C GLU A 28 -2.82 -8.64 2.04
N VAL A 29 -2.08 -7.62 2.42
CA VAL A 29 -2.05 -6.37 1.66
C VAL A 29 -0.73 -6.24 0.91
N THR A 30 -0.83 -5.97 -0.40
CA THR A 30 0.31 -5.58 -1.21
C THR A 30 0.15 -4.09 -1.50
N GLY A 31 1.12 -3.29 -1.07
CA GLY A 31 1.11 -1.86 -1.33
C GLY A 31 1.92 -1.53 -2.56
N VAL A 32 1.45 -0.58 -3.35
CA VAL A 32 2.13 -0.13 -4.56
C VAL A 32 2.10 1.38 -4.58
N ASP A 33 3.25 2.00 -4.84
CA ASP A 33 3.35 3.46 -4.91
C ASP A 33 4.54 3.82 -5.78
N ASP A 34 4.45 4.93 -6.49
CA ASP A 34 5.58 5.42 -7.27
C ASP A 34 6.49 6.34 -6.45
N MET A 35 6.09 6.65 -5.24
CA MET A 35 6.83 7.47 -4.28
C MET A 35 7.01 8.92 -4.71
N SER A 36 6.28 9.38 -5.72
CA SER A 36 6.39 10.77 -6.18
C SER A 36 5.84 11.76 -5.15
N ALA A 37 4.84 11.33 -4.38
CA ALA A 37 4.25 12.15 -3.32
C ALA A 37 4.09 11.38 -2.02
N GLY A 38 4.48 10.12 -2.01
CA GLY A 38 4.35 9.28 -0.82
C GLY A 38 5.53 9.43 0.11
N ASP A 39 5.36 8.91 1.32
CA ASP A 39 6.40 8.93 2.33
C ASP A 39 6.57 7.51 2.85
N MET A 40 7.81 7.00 2.83
CA MET A 40 8.11 5.67 3.33
C MET A 40 7.69 5.51 4.79
N ASN A 41 7.67 6.59 5.56
CA ASN A 41 7.24 6.53 6.95
C ASN A 41 5.74 6.24 7.10
N ASN A 42 4.97 6.41 6.03
CA ASN A 42 3.54 6.10 6.06
C ASN A 42 3.26 4.61 5.82
N ILE A 43 4.26 3.85 5.39
CA ILE A 43 4.04 2.46 5.01
C ILE A 43 3.96 1.59 6.25
N ASN A 44 2.89 0.80 6.35
CA ASN A 44 2.72 -0.15 7.43
C ASN A 44 3.68 -1.32 7.23
N HIS A 45 4.46 -1.65 8.25
CA HIS A 45 5.46 -2.73 8.17
C HIS A 45 4.83 -4.12 8.05
N ASN A 46 3.53 -4.22 8.26
CA ASN A 46 2.82 -5.50 8.19
C ASN A 46 2.27 -5.81 6.80
N VAL A 47 2.56 -4.97 5.80
CA VAL A 47 2.20 -5.31 4.42
C VAL A 47 2.96 -6.57 4.02
N LYS A 48 2.33 -7.41 3.22
CA LYS A 48 2.98 -8.61 2.73
C LYS A 48 4.09 -8.25 1.76
N GLU A 49 3.84 -7.25 0.92
CA GLU A 49 4.80 -6.82 -0.08
C GLU A 49 4.57 -5.35 -0.38
N PHE A 50 5.64 -4.62 -0.63
CA PHE A 50 5.54 -3.25 -1.07
C PHE A 50 6.34 -3.08 -2.36
N ILE A 51 5.66 -2.60 -3.40
CA ILE A 51 6.25 -2.46 -4.74
C ILE A 51 6.34 -0.98 -5.07
N ILE A 52 7.53 -0.53 -5.43
CA ILE A 52 7.72 0.82 -5.92
C ILE A 52 7.68 0.74 -7.45
N SER A 53 6.67 1.37 -8.04
CA SER A 53 6.47 1.28 -9.47
C SER A 53 5.84 2.56 -9.99
N ASN A 54 6.29 2.98 -11.14
CA ASN A 54 5.76 4.16 -11.79
C ASN A 54 4.62 3.77 -12.71
N PHE A 55 3.43 4.28 -12.43
CA PHE A 55 2.24 3.97 -13.22
C PHE A 55 1.92 5.01 -14.27
N SER A 56 2.69 6.09 -14.34
CA SER A 56 2.37 7.14 -15.29
C SER A 56 2.59 6.65 -16.71
N HIS A 57 1.69 7.04 -17.58
CA HIS A 57 1.78 6.77 -19.01
C HIS A 57 1.95 8.08 -19.72
N ASP A 58 2.76 8.08 -20.70
CA ASP A 58 2.91 9.27 -21.53
C ASP A 58 2.25 9.07 -22.87
#